data_f711a79ef85d8e42a6b7caef9b9c8c13
#
_entry.id   f711a79ef85d8e42a6b7caef9b9c8c13
#
_cell.length_a   1.000
_cell.length_b   1.000
_cell.length_c   1.000
_cell.angle_alpha   90.00
_cell.angle_beta   90.00
_cell.angle_gamma   90.00
#
_symmetry.space_group_name_H-M   'P 1'
#
loop_
_entity.id
_entity.type
_entity.pdbx_description
1 polymer ?
#
loop_
_entity_poly.entity_id
_entity_poly.type
_entity_poly.pdbx_seq_one_letter_code
_entity_poly.pdbx_strand_id
1 'polypeptide(L)'
;MTANKRILVVTGGHRVALDDFLGAIAEICHDRGWVWAHATQPTAQAWLNPAHAGCWDAILLHDIPGLSLARGSEPIALPPGPGVAEALVGLLDSGQGVVVLHHAIAAWPAWEGWAEAIGGRFNYRPARLRGEDLPSSGYRMGAFTVEVADSLHPICAGIKDFAIDDELYFAPVLTDRVTPILTHDADMSGELFQDTFDVVTNGLSTGVTCAGHKADGGLHGGHRLMGWTTTAGISPVATLLMGDGPSTFANPMFRILLGNALDWVSSTHAKNKAAAQPFAVPLP
;
A
#
# COMPACT_ATOMS: atom_id res chain seq x y z
N MET A 1 24.57 -4.02 -19.50
CA MET A 1 23.15 -4.33 -19.76
C MET A 1 22.51 -4.60 -18.43
N THR A 2 21.60 -3.72 -17.99
CA THR A 2 20.77 -4.01 -16.80
C THR A 2 19.91 -5.21 -17.13
N ALA A 3 19.92 -6.24 -16.28
CA ALA A 3 19.10 -7.44 -16.50
C ALA A 3 17.62 -7.02 -16.57
N ASN A 4 16.87 -7.56 -17.54
CA ASN A 4 15.43 -7.32 -17.65
C ASN A 4 14.75 -7.81 -16.37
N LYS A 5 14.23 -6.88 -15.55
CA LYS A 5 13.49 -7.24 -14.33
C LYS A 5 12.13 -7.83 -14.68
N ARG A 6 11.67 -8.72 -13.82
CA ARG A 6 10.36 -9.38 -13.91
C ARG A 6 9.49 -8.88 -12.78
N ILE A 7 8.38 -8.25 -13.11
CA ILE A 7 7.46 -7.65 -12.15
C ILE A 7 6.16 -8.44 -12.13
N LEU A 8 5.73 -8.88 -10.95
CA LEU A 8 4.39 -9.39 -10.73
C LEU A 8 3.49 -8.24 -10.25
N VAL A 9 2.40 -7.99 -10.96
CA VAL A 9 1.38 -7.00 -10.59
C VAL A 9 0.16 -7.75 -10.09
N VAL A 10 -0.29 -7.44 -8.88
CA VAL A 10 -1.44 -8.08 -8.24
C VAL A 10 -2.54 -7.04 -8.04
N THR A 11 -3.77 -7.36 -8.48
CA THR A 11 -4.97 -6.53 -8.26
C THR A 11 -6.14 -7.36 -7.75
N GLY A 12 -7.27 -6.73 -7.46
CA GLY A 12 -8.53 -7.37 -7.10
C GLY A 12 -8.94 -7.12 -5.65
N GLY A 13 -10.15 -7.52 -5.31
CA GLY A 13 -10.78 -7.24 -4.01
C GLY A 13 -11.41 -5.85 -3.91
N HIS A 14 -11.05 -4.91 -4.77
CA HIS A 14 -11.64 -3.58 -4.89
C HIS A 14 -11.74 -3.16 -6.38
N ARG A 15 -12.59 -2.16 -6.66
CA ARG A 15 -12.67 -1.58 -8.01
C ARG A 15 -11.51 -0.63 -8.22
N VAL A 16 -10.89 -0.70 -9.37
CA VAL A 16 -9.83 0.18 -9.85
C VAL A 16 -10.09 0.50 -11.32
N ALA A 17 -9.58 1.63 -11.81
CA ALA A 17 -9.53 1.92 -13.23
C ALA A 17 -8.44 1.03 -13.89
N LEU A 18 -8.77 -0.26 -14.06
CA LEU A 18 -7.79 -1.31 -14.34
C LEU A 18 -7.02 -1.06 -15.64
N ASP A 19 -7.72 -0.63 -16.70
CA ASP A 19 -7.07 -0.40 -18.01
C ASP A 19 -6.06 0.75 -17.93
N ASP A 20 -6.39 1.85 -17.22
CA ASP A 20 -5.49 2.98 -17.00
C ASP A 20 -4.30 2.57 -16.13
N PHE A 21 -4.56 1.81 -15.08
CA PHE A 21 -3.50 1.29 -14.20
C PHE A 21 -2.54 0.38 -14.94
N LEU A 22 -3.04 -0.65 -15.62
CA LEU A 22 -2.19 -1.58 -16.39
C LEU A 22 -1.50 -0.90 -17.57
N GLY A 23 -2.13 0.11 -18.18
CA GLY A 23 -1.51 0.97 -19.18
C GLY A 23 -0.28 1.70 -18.63
N ALA A 24 -0.41 2.31 -17.44
CA ALA A 24 0.71 2.96 -16.77
C ALA A 24 1.84 1.97 -16.43
N ILE A 25 1.50 0.77 -15.94
CA ILE A 25 2.49 -0.29 -15.68
C ILE A 25 3.21 -0.71 -16.97
N ALA A 26 2.46 -0.88 -18.07
CA ALA A 26 3.04 -1.25 -19.35
C ALA A 26 4.06 -0.21 -19.85
N GLU A 27 3.74 1.09 -19.74
CA GLU A 27 4.65 2.18 -20.09
C GLU A 27 5.88 2.21 -19.18
N ILE A 28 5.72 2.12 -17.85
CA ILE A 28 6.83 2.07 -16.90
C ILE A 28 7.78 0.90 -17.21
N CYS A 29 7.24 -0.27 -17.48
CA CYS A 29 8.04 -1.46 -17.78
C CYS A 29 8.71 -1.35 -19.16
N HIS A 30 8.00 -0.82 -20.18
CA HIS A 30 8.56 -0.59 -21.50
C HIS A 30 9.77 0.34 -21.45
N ASP A 31 9.65 1.49 -20.81
CA ASP A 31 10.70 2.51 -20.72
C ASP A 31 11.95 2.02 -19.97
N ARG A 32 11.77 1.06 -19.06
CA ARG A 32 12.86 0.47 -18.26
C ARG A 32 13.38 -0.87 -18.83
N GLY A 33 12.79 -1.37 -19.90
CA GLY A 33 13.16 -2.67 -20.51
C GLY A 33 12.82 -3.85 -19.58
N TRP A 34 11.73 -3.76 -18.80
CA TRP A 34 11.26 -4.81 -17.89
C TRP A 34 10.13 -5.61 -18.52
N VAL A 35 9.93 -6.82 -18.02
CA VAL A 35 8.77 -7.65 -18.33
C VAL A 35 7.87 -7.73 -17.10
N TRP A 36 6.57 -7.88 -17.31
CA TRP A 36 5.62 -7.99 -16.24
C TRP A 36 4.51 -8.98 -16.52
N ALA A 37 3.89 -9.49 -15.46
CA ALA A 37 2.70 -10.32 -15.52
C ALA A 37 1.66 -9.79 -14.53
N HIS A 38 0.39 -10.01 -14.84
CA HIS A 38 -0.73 -9.61 -14.01
C HIS A 38 -1.45 -10.83 -13.43
N ALA A 39 -1.73 -10.78 -12.14
CA ALA A 39 -2.55 -11.76 -11.44
C ALA A 39 -3.63 -11.04 -10.60
N THR A 40 -4.81 -11.67 -10.47
CA THR A 40 -5.93 -11.09 -9.71
C THR A 40 -6.25 -11.96 -8.50
N GLN A 41 -6.68 -11.31 -7.40
CA GLN A 41 -7.22 -12.02 -6.26
C GLN A 41 -8.53 -12.77 -6.61
N PRO A 42 -8.79 -13.95 -6.03
CA PRO A 42 -7.94 -14.67 -5.07
C PRO A 42 -6.84 -15.56 -5.69
N THR A 43 -6.84 -15.73 -7.02
CA THR A 43 -5.88 -16.64 -7.71
C THR A 43 -4.43 -16.17 -7.59
N ALA A 44 -4.20 -14.88 -7.39
CA ALA A 44 -2.86 -14.32 -7.15
C ALA A 44 -2.15 -14.96 -5.94
N GLN A 45 -2.87 -15.46 -4.95
CA GLN A 45 -2.30 -16.13 -3.77
C GLN A 45 -1.42 -17.34 -4.14
N ALA A 46 -1.70 -18.00 -5.27
CA ALA A 46 -0.89 -19.10 -5.75
C ALA A 46 0.56 -18.68 -6.11
N TRP A 47 0.77 -17.40 -6.46
CA TRP A 47 2.07 -16.84 -6.81
C TRP A 47 2.78 -16.19 -5.61
N LEU A 48 2.04 -15.86 -4.56
CA LEU A 48 2.54 -15.16 -3.37
C LEU A 48 3.06 -16.16 -2.33
N ASN A 49 4.06 -16.96 -2.70
CA ASN A 49 4.66 -17.96 -1.83
C ASN A 49 6.16 -18.13 -2.13
N PRO A 50 6.97 -18.68 -1.20
CA PRO A 50 8.41 -18.78 -1.34
C PRO A 50 8.87 -19.64 -2.54
N ALA A 51 8.04 -20.58 -3.03
CA ALA A 51 8.38 -21.39 -4.20
C ALA A 51 8.50 -20.54 -5.48
N HIS A 52 7.89 -19.37 -5.51
CA HIS A 52 7.92 -18.42 -6.63
C HIS A 52 8.79 -17.19 -6.38
N ALA A 53 9.46 -17.05 -5.24
CA ALA A 53 10.31 -15.90 -4.92
C ALA A 53 11.40 -15.64 -5.98
N GLY A 54 11.97 -16.69 -6.58
CA GLY A 54 12.95 -16.55 -7.65
C GLY A 54 12.37 -16.20 -9.03
N CYS A 55 11.03 -16.20 -9.19
CA CYS A 55 10.37 -15.89 -10.46
C CYS A 55 10.24 -14.39 -10.71
N TRP A 56 10.19 -13.57 -9.66
CA TRP A 56 9.93 -12.16 -9.72
C TRP A 56 11.03 -11.36 -9.04
N ASP A 57 11.44 -10.25 -9.66
CA ASP A 57 12.42 -9.35 -9.07
C ASP A 57 11.75 -8.36 -8.10
N ALA A 58 10.49 -7.98 -8.39
CA ALA A 58 9.62 -7.23 -7.47
C ALA A 58 8.16 -7.65 -7.64
N ILE A 59 7.36 -7.47 -6.58
CA ILE A 59 5.90 -7.65 -6.57
C ILE A 59 5.25 -6.30 -6.27
N LEU A 60 4.27 -5.91 -7.09
CA LEU A 60 3.42 -4.75 -6.89
C LEU A 60 2.03 -5.22 -6.45
N LEU A 61 1.64 -4.84 -5.25
CA LEU A 61 0.32 -5.11 -4.68
C LEU A 61 -0.56 -3.86 -4.81
N HIS A 62 -1.69 -3.99 -5.50
CA HIS A 62 -2.75 -3.01 -5.62
C HIS A 62 -4.10 -3.72 -5.48
N ASP A 63 -4.25 -4.45 -4.38
CA ASP A 63 -5.32 -5.40 -4.12
C ASP A 63 -5.79 -5.33 -2.66
N ILE A 64 -7.01 -5.79 -2.39
CA ILE A 64 -7.56 -5.89 -1.03
C ILE A 64 -8.03 -7.32 -0.76
N PRO A 65 -7.14 -8.27 -0.50
CA PRO A 65 -7.53 -9.60 -0.04
C PRO A 65 -7.99 -9.56 1.42
N GLY A 66 -8.83 -10.54 1.80
CA GLY A 66 -9.33 -10.68 3.17
C GLY A 66 -10.41 -9.68 3.57
N LEU A 67 -10.97 -8.93 2.63
CA LEU A 67 -12.08 -8.02 2.86
C LEU A 67 -13.26 -8.37 1.96
N SER A 68 -14.45 -8.54 2.55
CA SER A 68 -15.70 -8.67 1.82
C SER A 68 -16.53 -7.41 1.99
N LEU A 69 -16.82 -6.74 0.87
CA LEU A 69 -17.60 -5.51 0.82
C LEU A 69 -18.89 -5.75 0.04
N ALA A 70 -20.03 -5.50 0.69
CA ALA A 70 -21.33 -5.43 0.03
C ALA A 70 -21.99 -4.11 0.46
N ARG A 71 -22.46 -3.32 -0.51
CA ARG A 71 -23.15 -2.06 -0.21
C ARG A 71 -24.38 -2.30 0.64
N GLY A 72 -24.56 -1.49 1.68
CA GLY A 72 -25.68 -1.63 2.62
C GLY A 72 -25.47 -2.74 3.66
N SER A 73 -24.26 -3.26 3.79
CA SER A 73 -23.89 -4.26 4.78
C SER A 73 -22.57 -3.89 5.45
N GLU A 74 -22.37 -4.35 6.68
CA GLU A 74 -21.10 -4.15 7.35
C GLU A 74 -19.95 -4.85 6.60
N PRO A 75 -18.78 -4.20 6.46
CA PRO A 75 -17.58 -4.84 5.95
C PRO A 75 -17.18 -6.06 6.80
N ILE A 76 -16.81 -7.16 6.15
CA ILE A 76 -16.37 -8.37 6.83
C ILE A 76 -14.86 -8.53 6.62
N ALA A 77 -14.12 -8.46 7.72
CA ALA A 77 -12.70 -8.76 7.74
C ALA A 77 -12.48 -10.27 7.90
N LEU A 78 -11.78 -10.88 6.95
CA LEU A 78 -11.48 -12.30 6.92
C LEU A 78 -9.97 -12.51 7.13
N PRO A 79 -9.55 -13.45 7.97
CA PRO A 79 -8.15 -13.83 8.06
C PRO A 79 -7.69 -14.49 6.74
N PRO A 80 -6.38 -14.54 6.47
CA PRO A 80 -5.85 -15.37 5.41
C PRO A 80 -6.33 -16.82 5.54
N GLY A 81 -6.63 -17.45 4.40
CA GLY A 81 -6.98 -18.87 4.40
C GLY A 81 -5.82 -19.75 4.87
N PRO A 82 -6.09 -21.03 5.13
CA PRO A 82 -5.05 -21.98 5.60
C PRO A 82 -3.82 -21.98 4.68
N GLY A 83 -2.63 -21.80 5.26
CA GLY A 83 -1.34 -21.76 4.54
C GLY A 83 -1.03 -20.47 3.81
N VAL A 84 -1.97 -19.52 3.68
CA VAL A 84 -1.74 -18.25 2.96
C VAL A 84 -0.85 -17.30 3.76
N ALA A 85 -1.08 -17.18 5.07
CA ALA A 85 -0.23 -16.34 5.92
C ALA A 85 1.20 -16.86 5.97
N GLU A 86 1.36 -18.17 6.16
CA GLU A 86 2.67 -18.85 6.18
C GLU A 86 3.39 -18.68 4.84
N ALA A 87 2.66 -18.76 3.72
CA ALA A 87 3.23 -18.56 2.40
C ALA A 87 3.71 -17.11 2.19
N LEU A 88 2.92 -16.12 2.61
CA LEU A 88 3.31 -14.71 2.55
C LEU A 88 4.50 -14.41 3.46
N VAL A 89 4.51 -14.91 4.70
CA VAL A 89 5.66 -14.76 5.60
C VAL A 89 6.91 -15.42 5.00
N GLY A 90 6.79 -16.65 4.51
CA GLY A 90 7.91 -17.33 3.85
C GLY A 90 8.43 -16.60 2.60
N LEU A 91 7.55 -15.94 1.85
CA LEU A 91 7.93 -15.09 0.72
C LEU A 91 8.72 -13.86 1.20
N LEU A 92 8.28 -13.21 2.27
CA LEU A 92 8.98 -12.06 2.88
C LEU A 92 10.32 -12.49 3.51
N ASP A 93 10.39 -13.68 4.08
CA ASP A 93 11.62 -14.27 4.62
C ASP A 93 12.61 -14.73 3.53
N SER A 94 12.19 -14.76 2.26
CA SER A 94 13.07 -15.03 1.11
C SER A 94 13.76 -13.79 0.55
N GLY A 95 13.48 -12.59 1.05
CA GLY A 95 14.02 -11.31 0.54
C GLY A 95 13.28 -10.80 -0.71
N GLN A 96 12.04 -11.19 -0.92
CA GLN A 96 11.22 -10.72 -2.02
C GLN A 96 10.86 -9.24 -1.88
N GLY A 97 11.30 -8.39 -2.81
CA GLY A 97 10.94 -6.97 -2.81
C GLY A 97 9.46 -6.75 -3.11
N VAL A 98 8.80 -5.91 -2.30
CA VAL A 98 7.35 -5.65 -2.41
C VAL A 98 7.06 -4.16 -2.43
N VAL A 99 6.23 -3.72 -3.37
CA VAL A 99 5.61 -2.39 -3.38
C VAL A 99 4.13 -2.57 -3.04
N VAL A 100 3.68 -1.83 -2.02
CA VAL A 100 2.29 -1.76 -1.58
C VAL A 100 1.72 -0.43 -2.09
N LEU A 101 0.73 -0.50 -2.95
CA LEU A 101 0.18 0.68 -3.60
C LEU A 101 -1.26 0.92 -3.15
N HIS A 102 -1.54 2.11 -2.67
CA HIS A 102 -2.85 2.67 -2.40
C HIS A 102 -3.79 1.68 -1.69
N HIS A 103 -4.72 1.08 -2.41
CA HIS A 103 -5.71 0.14 -1.86
C HIS A 103 -5.10 -1.02 -1.06
N ALA A 104 -3.88 -1.44 -1.39
CA ALA A 104 -3.25 -2.58 -0.73
C ALA A 104 -2.89 -2.33 0.75
N ILE A 105 -2.99 -1.08 1.25
CA ILE A 105 -2.90 -0.80 2.69
C ILE A 105 -4.09 -1.37 3.48
N ALA A 106 -5.22 -1.66 2.80
CA ALA A 106 -6.40 -2.29 3.39
C ALA A 106 -6.39 -3.83 3.31
N ALA A 107 -5.34 -4.43 2.74
CA ALA A 107 -5.21 -5.87 2.61
C ALA A 107 -5.13 -6.58 3.97
N TRP A 108 -5.73 -7.77 4.05
CA TRP A 108 -5.70 -8.65 5.22
C TRP A 108 -6.09 -7.96 6.54
N PRO A 109 -7.25 -7.28 6.61
CA PRO A 109 -7.62 -6.42 7.76
C PRO A 109 -7.76 -7.18 9.08
N ALA A 110 -7.94 -8.50 9.05
CA ALA A 110 -8.00 -9.35 10.23
C ALA A 110 -6.61 -9.88 10.68
N TRP A 111 -5.52 -9.47 9.99
CA TRP A 111 -4.16 -9.91 10.32
C TRP A 111 -3.28 -8.72 10.71
N GLU A 112 -3.05 -8.58 12.03
CA GLU A 112 -2.24 -7.48 12.58
C GLU A 112 -0.79 -7.53 12.10
N GLY A 113 -0.21 -8.74 11.94
CA GLY A 113 1.14 -8.92 11.42
C GLY A 113 1.32 -8.36 10.00
N TRP A 114 0.27 -8.33 9.17
CA TRP A 114 0.36 -7.68 7.87
C TRP A 114 0.48 -6.16 7.99
N ALA A 115 -0.28 -5.54 8.89
CA ALA A 115 -0.13 -4.10 9.18
C ALA A 115 1.30 -3.76 9.64
N GLU A 116 1.90 -4.60 10.48
CA GLU A 116 3.30 -4.48 10.91
C GLU A 116 4.29 -4.62 9.74
N ALA A 117 4.01 -5.54 8.81
CA ALA A 117 4.86 -5.78 7.64
C ALA A 117 4.91 -4.59 6.68
N ILE A 118 3.77 -3.92 6.47
CA ILE A 118 3.65 -2.82 5.49
C ILE A 118 3.70 -1.43 6.11
N GLY A 119 3.69 -1.34 7.45
CA GLY A 119 3.83 -0.10 8.20
C GLY A 119 2.55 0.70 8.39
N GLY A 120 1.37 0.12 8.16
CA GLY A 120 0.08 0.79 8.33
C GLY A 120 -1.10 -0.09 7.99
N ARG A 121 -2.31 0.44 8.18
CA ARG A 121 -3.55 -0.28 7.85
C ARG A 121 -4.70 0.70 7.59
N PHE A 122 -5.52 0.42 6.56
CA PHE A 122 -6.79 1.10 6.37
C PHE A 122 -7.94 0.24 6.93
N ASN A 123 -8.68 0.78 7.90
CA ASN A 123 -9.74 0.09 8.61
C ASN A 123 -11.11 0.38 7.96
N TYR A 124 -11.69 -0.56 7.24
CA TYR A 124 -13.07 -0.43 6.72
C TYR A 124 -14.15 -0.52 7.79
N ARG A 125 -13.80 -0.93 9.00
CA ARG A 125 -14.64 -0.97 10.19
C ARG A 125 -13.79 -0.75 11.43
N PRO A 126 -14.38 -0.38 12.58
CA PRO A 126 -13.63 -0.35 13.84
C PRO A 126 -12.88 -1.66 14.08
N ALA A 127 -11.63 -1.56 14.48
CA ALA A 127 -10.75 -2.73 14.61
C ALA A 127 -9.68 -2.51 15.68
N ARG A 128 -9.13 -3.60 16.21
CA ARG A 128 -8.03 -3.55 17.15
C ARG A 128 -6.69 -3.61 16.43
N LEU A 129 -5.72 -2.80 16.87
CA LEU A 129 -4.34 -2.81 16.39
C LEU A 129 -3.41 -2.43 17.54
N ARG A 130 -2.39 -3.24 17.80
CA ARG A 130 -1.43 -3.03 18.89
C ARG A 130 -2.08 -2.86 20.27
N GLY A 131 -3.18 -3.58 20.50
CA GLY A 131 -3.89 -3.49 21.77
C GLY A 131 -4.84 -2.29 21.92
N GLU A 132 -4.86 -1.36 20.96
CA GLU A 132 -5.74 -0.20 20.92
C GLU A 132 -6.98 -0.49 20.07
N ASP A 133 -8.15 -0.05 20.54
CA ASP A 133 -9.38 -0.06 19.77
C ASP A 133 -9.44 1.21 18.92
N LEU A 134 -9.40 1.03 17.60
CA LEU A 134 -9.36 2.10 16.61
C LEU A 134 -10.68 2.22 15.87
N PRO A 135 -11.13 3.43 15.52
CA PRO A 135 -12.27 3.63 14.65
C PRO A 135 -12.01 3.11 13.23
N SER A 136 -13.03 3.14 12.40
CA SER A 136 -12.88 3.05 10.95
C SER A 136 -11.98 4.15 10.42
N SER A 137 -11.28 3.85 9.33
CA SER A 137 -10.51 4.85 8.59
C SER A 137 -11.44 5.76 7.78
N GLY A 138 -10.91 6.90 7.38
CA GLY A 138 -11.61 7.83 6.52
C GLY A 138 -10.85 8.07 5.22
N TYR A 139 -11.60 8.59 4.24
CA TYR A 139 -11.02 8.98 2.96
C TYR A 139 -11.66 10.28 2.45
N ARG A 140 -10.94 10.98 1.58
CA ARG A 140 -11.46 12.11 0.81
C ARG A 140 -10.78 12.22 -0.55
N MET A 141 -11.54 12.64 -1.56
CA MET A 141 -10.98 13.01 -2.85
C MET A 141 -10.54 14.47 -2.83
N GLY A 142 -9.49 14.81 -3.56
CA GLY A 142 -9.09 16.20 -3.75
C GLY A 142 -7.68 16.39 -4.25
N ALA A 143 -7.41 17.63 -4.68
CA ALA A 143 -6.09 18.05 -5.11
C ALA A 143 -5.20 18.39 -3.91
N PHE A 144 -3.95 17.96 -3.96
CA PHE A 144 -2.91 18.25 -2.98
C PHE A 144 -1.53 18.15 -3.62
N THR A 145 -0.50 18.61 -2.90
CA THR A 145 0.89 18.46 -3.31
C THR A 145 1.52 17.28 -2.59
N VAL A 146 2.11 16.35 -3.33
CA VAL A 146 3.04 15.36 -2.80
C VAL A 146 4.41 16.01 -2.65
N GLU A 147 4.96 15.96 -1.45
CA GLU A 147 6.23 16.58 -1.07
C GLU A 147 7.29 15.51 -0.83
N VAL A 148 8.52 15.77 -1.31
CA VAL A 148 9.66 14.87 -1.12
C VAL A 148 10.27 15.08 0.26
N ALA A 149 10.06 14.13 1.17
CA ALA A 149 10.59 14.18 2.54
C ALA A 149 12.05 13.72 2.63
N ASP A 150 12.48 12.78 1.77
CA ASP A 150 13.87 12.32 1.69
C ASP A 150 14.35 12.34 0.22
N SER A 151 14.94 13.45 -0.19
CA SER A 151 15.48 13.64 -1.54
C SER A 151 16.70 12.77 -1.87
N LEU A 152 17.34 12.17 -0.86
CA LEU A 152 18.49 11.28 -1.04
C LEU A 152 18.08 9.82 -1.21
N HIS A 153 16.82 9.48 -0.88
CA HIS A 153 16.35 8.13 -1.05
C HIS A 153 16.20 7.77 -2.54
N PRO A 154 16.68 6.59 -3.00
CA PRO A 154 16.64 6.22 -4.42
C PRO A 154 15.24 6.24 -5.04
N ILE A 155 14.19 5.97 -4.27
CA ILE A 155 12.80 6.07 -4.74
C ILE A 155 12.46 7.51 -5.18
N CYS A 156 13.05 8.51 -4.53
CA CYS A 156 12.81 9.93 -4.83
C CYS A 156 13.75 10.48 -5.94
N ALA A 157 14.58 9.63 -6.55
CA ALA A 157 15.51 10.08 -7.59
C ALA A 157 14.76 10.69 -8.80
N GLY A 158 15.06 11.96 -9.11
CA GLY A 158 14.41 12.69 -10.20
C GLY A 158 12.98 13.19 -9.89
N ILE A 159 12.50 12.97 -8.67
CA ILE A 159 11.20 13.46 -8.20
C ILE A 159 11.40 14.86 -7.60
N LYS A 160 10.44 15.75 -7.88
CA LYS A 160 10.23 17.02 -7.19
C LYS A 160 8.82 17.00 -6.62
N ASP A 161 8.51 17.93 -5.73
CA ASP A 161 7.14 18.13 -5.26
C ASP A 161 6.21 18.30 -6.46
N PHE A 162 5.07 17.62 -6.43
CA PHE A 162 4.14 17.60 -7.55
C PHE A 162 2.69 17.58 -7.10
N ALA A 163 1.85 18.30 -7.85
CA ALA A 163 0.42 18.27 -7.62
C ALA A 163 -0.21 16.98 -8.16
N ILE A 164 -1.20 16.49 -7.41
CA ILE A 164 -2.00 15.31 -7.77
C ILE A 164 -3.44 15.55 -7.35
N ASP A 165 -4.39 14.96 -8.07
CA ASP A 165 -5.80 14.87 -7.67
C ASP A 165 -6.13 13.41 -7.44
N ASP A 166 -6.24 13.01 -6.18
CA ASP A 166 -6.31 11.61 -5.78
C ASP A 166 -7.08 11.44 -4.47
N GLU A 167 -7.21 10.19 -4.02
CA GLU A 167 -7.79 9.85 -2.74
C GLU A 167 -6.75 9.96 -1.61
N LEU A 168 -7.11 10.65 -0.54
CA LEU A 168 -6.32 10.74 0.68
C LEU A 168 -6.96 9.91 1.79
N TYR A 169 -6.12 9.31 2.64
CA TYR A 169 -6.54 8.46 3.75
C TYR A 169 -6.31 9.11 5.11
N PHE A 170 -7.34 9.01 5.96
CA PHE A 170 -7.23 9.22 7.40
C PHE A 170 -7.19 7.84 8.06
N ALA A 171 -5.99 7.29 8.24
CA ALA A 171 -5.77 5.89 8.57
C ALA A 171 -4.56 5.71 9.50
N PRO A 172 -4.46 4.60 10.25
CA PRO A 172 -3.30 4.25 11.05
C PRO A 172 -2.01 4.10 10.23
N VAL A 173 -0.92 4.72 10.71
CA VAL A 173 0.46 4.43 10.29
C VAL A 173 1.31 4.13 11.51
N LEU A 174 2.13 3.09 11.40
CA LEU A 174 3.04 2.63 12.46
C LEU A 174 4.37 3.40 12.36
N THR A 175 4.38 4.64 12.85
CA THR A 175 5.48 5.60 12.63
C THR A 175 6.83 5.13 13.19
N ASP A 176 6.84 4.24 14.17
CA ASP A 176 8.03 3.59 14.71
C ASP A 176 8.58 2.47 13.81
N ARG A 177 7.78 2.02 12.82
CA ARG A 177 8.13 0.94 11.88
C ARG A 177 8.59 1.44 10.52
N VAL A 178 8.35 2.70 10.19
CA VAL A 178 8.51 3.22 8.84
C VAL A 178 9.60 4.26 8.74
N THR A 179 10.24 4.33 7.58
CA THR A 179 11.13 5.43 7.19
C THR A 179 10.39 6.27 6.15
N PRO A 180 9.95 7.49 6.49
CA PRO A 180 9.25 8.38 5.57
C PRO A 180 10.10 8.73 4.35
N ILE A 181 9.48 8.75 3.16
CA ILE A 181 10.10 9.23 1.91
C ILE A 181 9.28 10.32 1.24
N LEU A 182 7.95 10.31 1.44
CA LEU A 182 7.03 11.31 0.89
C LEU A 182 6.05 11.77 1.96
N THR A 183 5.66 13.04 1.87
CA THR A 183 4.57 13.66 2.63
C THR A 183 3.59 14.37 1.68
N HIS A 184 2.60 15.05 2.23
CA HIS A 184 1.68 15.92 1.49
C HIS A 184 1.32 17.16 2.30
N ASP A 185 0.86 18.22 1.61
CA ASP A 185 0.48 19.51 2.20
C ASP A 185 -0.99 19.61 2.65
N ALA A 186 -1.81 18.60 2.37
CA ALA A 186 -3.24 18.62 2.61
C ALA A 186 -3.59 18.73 4.10
N ASP A 187 -4.72 19.40 4.38
CA ASP A 187 -5.33 19.45 5.71
C ASP A 187 -5.87 18.06 6.10
N MET A 188 -5.47 17.61 7.30
CA MET A 188 -5.84 16.30 7.88
C MET A 188 -6.92 16.43 8.97
N SER A 189 -7.71 17.51 8.99
CA SER A 189 -8.86 17.64 9.88
C SER A 189 -9.90 16.54 9.60
N GLY A 190 -10.29 15.78 10.61
CA GLY A 190 -11.18 14.62 10.45
C GLY A 190 -12.53 14.94 9.81
N GLU A 191 -13.02 16.17 9.97
CA GLU A 191 -14.26 16.67 9.36
C GLU A 191 -14.23 16.64 7.82
N LEU A 192 -13.04 16.63 7.22
CA LEU A 192 -12.87 16.58 5.76
C LEU A 192 -12.91 15.16 5.20
N PHE A 193 -12.80 14.14 6.05
CA PHE A 193 -12.72 12.73 5.64
C PHE A 193 -14.03 12.02 5.93
N GLN A 194 -14.60 11.38 4.91
CA GLN A 194 -15.79 10.54 5.06
C GLN A 194 -15.43 9.28 5.83
N ASP A 195 -16.26 8.89 6.79
CA ASP A 195 -16.09 7.64 7.53
C ASP A 195 -16.41 6.46 6.63
N THR A 196 -15.42 5.59 6.41
CA THR A 196 -15.55 4.48 5.45
C THR A 196 -16.58 3.44 5.89
N PHE A 197 -16.69 3.15 7.19
CA PHE A 197 -17.67 2.20 7.70
C PHE A 197 -19.09 2.68 7.44
N ASP A 198 -19.34 3.97 7.71
CA ASP A 198 -20.65 4.56 7.47
C ASP A 198 -20.97 4.59 5.96
N VAL A 199 -20.01 4.98 5.12
CA VAL A 199 -20.21 5.02 3.65
C VAL A 199 -20.55 3.65 3.09
N VAL A 200 -19.88 2.58 3.52
CA VAL A 200 -20.16 1.23 3.04
C VAL A 200 -21.50 0.70 3.53
N THR A 201 -21.83 0.99 4.80
CA THR A 201 -23.02 0.47 5.46
C THR A 201 -24.29 1.26 5.09
N ASN A 202 -24.20 2.59 5.07
CA ASN A 202 -25.37 3.49 4.93
C ASN A 202 -25.36 4.32 3.64
N GLY A 203 -24.25 4.36 2.90
CA GLY A 203 -24.07 5.10 1.67
C GLY A 203 -23.53 6.52 1.84
N LEU A 204 -23.07 7.11 0.73
CA LEU A 204 -22.41 8.42 0.70
C LEU A 204 -23.27 9.60 1.17
N SER A 205 -24.59 9.45 1.20
CA SER A 205 -25.51 10.56 1.52
C SER A 205 -25.64 10.88 2.99
N THR A 206 -25.07 10.09 3.88
CA THR A 206 -25.17 10.30 5.35
C THR A 206 -24.36 11.48 5.82
N GLY A 207 -23.25 11.81 5.13
CA GLY A 207 -22.36 12.89 5.51
C GLY A 207 -21.60 12.64 6.83
N VAL A 208 -21.54 11.39 7.30
CA VAL A 208 -20.73 11.03 8.48
C VAL A 208 -19.25 11.10 8.12
N THR A 209 -18.49 11.80 8.96
CA THR A 209 -17.05 12.04 8.78
C THR A 209 -16.26 11.51 9.98
N CYS A 210 -14.95 11.53 9.87
CA CYS A 210 -14.04 11.23 10.98
C CYS A 210 -13.94 12.37 12.00
N ALA A 211 -14.90 13.30 12.02
CA ALA A 211 -14.99 14.34 13.05
C ALA A 211 -15.01 13.71 14.45
N GLY A 212 -14.13 14.17 15.32
CA GLY A 212 -13.98 13.60 16.66
C GLY A 212 -13.11 12.33 16.75
N HIS A 213 -12.65 11.77 15.66
CA HIS A 213 -11.58 10.77 15.72
C HIS A 213 -10.31 11.43 16.26
N LYS A 214 -9.61 10.70 17.13
CA LYS A 214 -8.29 11.14 17.58
C LYS A 214 -7.34 11.20 16.40
N ALA A 215 -6.55 12.27 16.32
CA ALA A 215 -5.53 12.45 15.31
C ALA A 215 -4.19 12.67 16.02
N ASP A 216 -3.33 11.67 16.05
CA ASP A 216 -2.02 11.74 16.71
C ASP A 216 -0.86 11.74 15.73
N GLY A 217 -1.16 11.75 14.43
CA GLY A 217 -0.17 11.67 13.37
C GLY A 217 0.43 10.27 13.18
N GLY A 218 -0.16 9.26 13.79
CA GLY A 218 0.33 7.89 13.76
C GLY A 218 -0.79 6.86 13.84
N LEU A 219 -0.85 6.12 14.96
CA LEU A 219 -1.77 4.99 15.13
C LEU A 219 -3.25 5.37 15.01
N HIS A 220 -3.62 6.59 15.38
CA HIS A 220 -4.99 7.09 15.27
C HIS A 220 -5.27 7.89 13.99
N GLY A 221 -4.31 7.94 13.05
CA GLY A 221 -4.46 8.70 11.81
C GLY A 221 -4.07 10.18 11.94
N GLY A 222 -4.45 10.99 10.95
CA GLY A 222 -4.10 12.41 10.89
C GLY A 222 -2.63 12.69 10.50
N HIS A 223 -1.93 11.71 9.97
CA HIS A 223 -0.55 11.83 9.50
C HIS A 223 -0.49 12.47 8.10
N ARG A 224 0.67 13.06 7.78
CA ARG A 224 0.97 13.61 6.45
C ARG A 224 1.84 12.69 5.58
N LEU A 225 2.04 11.44 5.99
CA LEU A 225 2.85 10.49 5.24
C LEU A 225 2.11 10.06 3.97
N MET A 226 2.80 10.10 2.83
CA MET A 226 2.29 9.69 1.52
C MET A 226 3.06 8.52 0.94
N GLY A 227 4.24 8.25 1.49
CA GLY A 227 5.05 7.11 1.14
C GLY A 227 6.16 6.86 2.16
N TRP A 228 6.50 5.59 2.34
CA TRP A 228 7.52 5.15 3.27
C TRP A 228 8.14 3.82 2.87
N THR A 229 9.23 3.47 3.52
CA THR A 229 9.85 2.15 3.42
C THR A 229 9.89 1.46 4.78
N THR A 230 9.80 0.13 4.76
CA THR A 230 9.97 -0.72 5.94
C THR A 230 10.65 -2.04 5.56
N THR A 231 10.90 -2.90 6.54
CA THR A 231 11.39 -4.28 6.36
C THR A 231 10.36 -5.25 6.91
N ALA A 232 10.06 -6.32 6.14
CA ALA A 232 9.22 -7.43 6.56
C ALA A 232 9.93 -8.75 6.25
N GLY A 233 10.11 -9.63 7.24
CA GLY A 233 11.09 -10.71 7.12
C GLY A 233 12.47 -10.12 6.87
N ILE A 234 13.08 -10.49 5.76
CA ILE A 234 14.31 -9.88 5.21
C ILE A 234 14.00 -9.15 3.87
N SER A 235 12.74 -8.85 3.60
CA SER A 235 12.27 -8.20 2.38
C SER A 235 12.18 -6.69 2.53
N PRO A 236 12.69 -5.90 1.56
CA PRO A 236 12.40 -4.47 1.49
C PRO A 236 10.96 -4.27 1.01
N VAL A 237 10.23 -3.42 1.72
CA VAL A 237 8.86 -3.02 1.40
C VAL A 237 8.81 -1.52 1.19
N ALA A 238 8.16 -1.06 0.13
CA ALA A 238 7.84 0.34 -0.12
C ALA A 238 6.31 0.49 -0.20
N THR A 239 5.74 1.39 0.61
CA THR A 239 4.31 1.71 0.60
C THR A 239 4.10 3.10 0.04
N LEU A 240 3.21 3.24 -0.93
CA LEU A 240 2.82 4.49 -1.58
C LEU A 240 1.29 4.62 -1.46
N LEU A 241 0.79 5.70 -0.85
CA LEU A 241 -0.63 5.88 -0.59
C LEU A 241 -1.42 6.53 -1.71
N MET A 242 -0.76 7.07 -2.75
CA MET A 242 -1.42 7.54 -3.96
C MET A 242 -1.70 6.38 -4.92
N GLY A 243 -2.73 6.49 -5.79
CA GLY A 243 -2.99 5.49 -6.83
C GLY A 243 -4.44 5.04 -6.95
N ASP A 244 -5.43 5.91 -6.69
CA ASP A 244 -6.85 5.56 -6.83
C ASP A 244 -7.33 5.56 -8.29
N GLY A 245 -6.93 6.55 -9.08
CA GLY A 245 -7.60 6.78 -10.35
C GLY A 245 -6.74 7.21 -11.53
N PRO A 246 -7.39 7.40 -12.70
CA PRO A 246 -6.73 7.69 -13.98
C PRO A 246 -5.85 8.93 -13.95
N SER A 247 -6.24 9.99 -13.20
CA SER A 247 -5.47 11.23 -13.05
C SER A 247 -4.08 10.94 -12.46
N THR A 248 -4.02 10.07 -11.46
CA THR A 248 -2.77 9.64 -10.82
C THR A 248 -1.95 8.77 -11.76
N PHE A 249 -2.57 7.79 -12.42
CA PHE A 249 -1.87 6.90 -13.35
C PHE A 249 -1.31 7.65 -14.57
N ALA A 250 -1.94 8.76 -14.97
CA ALA A 250 -1.45 9.63 -16.03
C ALA A 250 -0.33 10.59 -15.60
N ASN A 251 -0.13 10.81 -14.27
CA ASN A 251 0.84 11.76 -13.76
C ASN A 251 2.28 11.27 -14.00
N PRO A 252 3.14 12.04 -14.72
CA PRO A 252 4.51 11.61 -15.03
C PRO A 252 5.38 11.40 -13.78
N MET A 253 5.21 12.22 -12.73
CA MET A 253 5.99 12.09 -11.49
C MET A 253 5.60 10.83 -10.74
N PHE A 254 4.30 10.49 -10.70
CA PHE A 254 3.83 9.23 -10.13
C PHE A 254 4.44 8.03 -10.86
N ARG A 255 4.47 8.02 -12.20
CA ARG A 255 5.06 6.93 -12.99
C ARG A 255 6.55 6.76 -12.72
N ILE A 256 7.30 7.85 -12.64
CA ILE A 256 8.73 7.81 -12.28
C ILE A 256 8.88 7.23 -10.87
N LEU A 257 8.10 7.73 -9.91
CA LEU A 257 8.11 7.31 -8.51
C LEU A 257 7.82 5.80 -8.36
N LEU A 258 6.74 5.32 -8.98
CA LEU A 258 6.36 3.90 -8.94
C LEU A 258 7.44 3.01 -9.57
N GLY A 259 7.98 3.42 -10.71
CA GLY A 259 9.10 2.73 -11.34
C GLY A 259 10.35 2.70 -10.47
N ASN A 260 10.67 3.80 -9.78
CA ASN A 260 11.79 3.86 -8.84
C ASN A 260 11.55 2.98 -7.60
N ALA A 261 10.30 2.91 -7.10
CA ALA A 261 9.95 2.02 -5.98
C ALA A 261 10.18 0.55 -6.36
N LEU A 262 9.72 0.12 -7.54
CA LEU A 262 9.94 -1.23 -8.06
C LEU A 262 11.43 -1.53 -8.27
N ASP A 263 12.19 -0.55 -8.76
CA ASP A 263 13.64 -0.66 -8.92
C ASP A 263 14.35 -0.82 -7.58
N TRP A 264 13.96 0.01 -6.61
CA TRP A 264 14.58 0.00 -5.28
C TRP A 264 14.33 -1.31 -4.54
N VAL A 265 13.07 -1.79 -4.43
CA VAL A 265 12.76 -3.02 -3.69
C VAL A 265 13.42 -4.26 -4.31
N SER A 266 13.72 -4.23 -5.62
CA SER A 266 14.42 -5.31 -6.32
C SER A 266 15.95 -5.20 -6.25
N SER A 267 16.49 -4.08 -5.77
CA SER A 267 17.93 -3.82 -5.75
C SER A 267 18.66 -4.63 -4.68
N THR A 268 19.90 -5.02 -4.98
CA THR A 268 20.79 -5.68 -4.00
C THR A 268 21.00 -4.81 -2.76
N HIS A 269 21.08 -3.48 -2.94
CA HIS A 269 21.24 -2.54 -1.82
C HIS A 269 20.09 -2.62 -0.83
N ALA A 270 18.82 -2.53 -1.30
CA ALA A 270 17.66 -2.59 -0.44
C ALA A 270 17.51 -3.97 0.24
N LYS A 271 17.76 -5.05 -0.51
CA LYS A 271 17.73 -6.43 0.02
C LYS A 271 18.78 -6.64 1.11
N ASN A 272 20.01 -6.19 0.91
CA ASN A 272 21.06 -6.28 1.92
C ASN A 272 20.73 -5.44 3.17
N LYS A 273 20.17 -4.23 2.99
CA LYS A 273 19.72 -3.38 4.11
C LYS A 273 18.62 -4.08 4.92
N ALA A 274 17.62 -4.65 4.25
CA ALA A 274 16.54 -5.37 4.91
C ALA A 274 17.04 -6.62 5.64
N ALA A 275 17.93 -7.39 5.01
CA ALA A 275 18.54 -8.58 5.64
C ALA A 275 19.41 -8.25 6.85
N ALA A 276 19.99 -7.04 6.91
CA ALA A 276 20.76 -6.58 8.06
C ALA A 276 19.87 -6.15 9.25
N GLN A 277 18.59 -5.87 9.02
CA GLN A 277 17.61 -5.43 10.02
C GLN A 277 16.29 -6.20 9.83
N PRO A 278 16.28 -7.52 10.04
CA PRO A 278 15.11 -8.34 9.80
C PRO A 278 13.99 -8.01 10.78
N PHE A 279 12.75 -8.16 10.31
CA PHE A 279 11.56 -8.03 11.15
C PHE A 279 10.67 -9.25 10.98
N ALA A 280 10.57 -10.08 12.02
CA ALA A 280 9.70 -11.26 12.00
C ALA A 280 8.23 -10.82 11.95
N VAL A 281 7.53 -11.16 10.86
CA VAL A 281 6.11 -10.86 10.70
C VAL A 281 5.29 -11.86 11.51
N PRO A 282 4.51 -11.41 12.51
CA PRO A 282 3.68 -12.31 13.30
C PRO A 282 2.59 -12.96 12.43
N LEU A 283 2.37 -14.26 12.59
CA LEU A 283 1.23 -14.96 12.00
C LEU A 283 -0.08 -14.53 12.67
N PRO A 284 -1.24 -14.67 11.99
CA PRO A 284 -2.55 -14.32 12.55
C PRO A 284 -2.98 -15.21 13.72
#